data_1c0d10fcda764928fec09cce33d3a3a7
#
_entry.id   1c0d10fcda764928fec09cce33d3a3a7
#
_cell.length_a   1.000
_cell.length_b   1.000
_cell.length_c   1.000
_cell.angle_alpha   90.00
_cell.angle_beta   90.00
_cell.angle_gamma   90.00
#
_symmetry.space_group_name_H-M   'P 1'
#
loop_
_entity.id
_entity.type
_entity.pdbx_description
1 polymer ?
#
loop_
_entity_poly.entity_id
_entity_poly.type
_entity_poly.pdbx_seq_one_letter_code
_entity_poly.pdbx_strand_id
1 'polypeptide(L)'
;MNEWLAPARPRAHAESVLLAAILDGTFPPGTTLPGERTLAAQLGVTRPTLREALQRLARDGWLTVAHGKLTLVNNFWEEGGLNVLGKLVEHPAHLPPDFIAQLLEVRLQLAPAYTRAAVARAAPELVVFLATAELLTEPAEYARFDWQLHHLLTVRSGNPIYTLILNGFRGFYEEIARRYFAAPEARRLSDQFYADLRAAARAADADAAEALARAVMRRSISTWSARTADTEEE
;
A
#
# COMPACT_ATOMS: atom_id res chain seq x y z
N MET A 1 2.87 24.92 35.42
CA MET A 1 3.42 23.56 35.57
C MET A 1 3.04 22.82 34.32
N ASN A 2 3.98 22.64 33.37
CA ASN A 2 3.71 21.84 32.18
C ASN A 2 3.74 20.36 32.59
N GLU A 3 2.59 19.72 32.61
CA GLU A 3 2.50 18.27 32.73
C GLU A 3 3.17 17.66 31.51
N TRP A 4 4.31 17.06 31.73
CA TRP A 4 5.02 16.22 30.75
C TRP A 4 4.23 14.91 30.62
N LEU A 5 3.15 14.93 29.83
CA LEU A 5 2.47 13.71 29.43
C LEU A 5 3.42 12.97 28.50
N ALA A 6 4.07 11.92 29.00
CA ALA A 6 4.78 10.99 28.14
C ALA A 6 3.81 10.47 27.08
N PRO A 7 4.22 10.39 25.80
CA PRO A 7 3.33 9.92 24.74
C PRO A 7 2.83 8.53 25.08
N ALA A 8 1.55 8.26 24.87
CA ALA A 8 0.89 6.99 25.21
C ALA A 8 1.58 5.76 24.57
N ARG A 9 2.38 5.96 23.53
CA ARG A 9 3.22 4.95 22.85
C ARG A 9 4.58 5.58 22.46
N PRO A 10 5.53 5.72 23.41
CA PRO A 10 6.79 6.44 23.18
C PRO A 10 7.62 5.93 22.00
N ARG A 11 7.60 4.62 21.72
CA ARG A 11 8.30 4.01 20.60
C ARG A 11 7.67 4.39 19.26
N ALA A 12 6.34 4.28 19.15
CA ALA A 12 5.64 4.65 17.92
C ALA A 12 5.78 6.15 17.62
N HIS A 13 5.82 6.98 18.66
CA HIS A 13 6.11 8.41 18.55
C HIS A 13 7.52 8.66 17.99
N ALA A 14 8.55 8.02 18.55
CA ALA A 14 9.93 8.16 18.08
C ALA A 14 10.08 7.70 16.62
N GLU A 15 9.47 6.58 16.26
CA GLU A 15 9.45 6.05 14.89
C GLU A 15 8.80 7.04 13.92
N SER A 16 7.62 7.56 14.25
CA SER A 16 6.87 8.50 13.40
C SER A 16 7.60 9.84 13.22
N VAL A 17 8.18 10.41 14.28
CA VAL A 17 8.92 11.67 14.20
C VAL A 17 10.20 11.52 13.38
N LEU A 18 10.94 10.42 13.56
CA LEU A 18 12.13 10.15 12.75
C LEU A 18 11.79 9.95 11.29
N LEU A 19 10.72 9.21 11.01
CA LEU A 19 10.27 8.99 9.63
C LEU A 19 9.85 10.29 8.97
N ALA A 20 9.08 11.14 9.65
CA ALA A 20 8.72 12.45 9.15
C ALA A 20 9.97 13.30 8.84
N ALA A 21 10.97 13.32 9.75
CA ALA A 21 12.21 14.06 9.57
C ALA A 21 13.09 13.53 8.42
N ILE A 22 12.99 12.24 8.08
CA ILE A 22 13.64 11.67 6.89
C ILE A 22 12.90 12.12 5.63
N LEU A 23 11.56 12.04 5.65
CA LEU A 23 10.73 12.37 4.50
C LEU A 23 10.70 13.86 4.15
N ASP A 24 10.76 14.75 5.16
CA ASP A 24 10.81 16.20 4.96
C ASP A 24 12.22 16.72 4.62
N GLY A 25 13.23 15.82 4.59
CA GLY A 25 14.60 16.16 4.27
C GLY A 25 15.40 16.77 5.41
N THR A 26 14.91 16.80 6.65
CA THR A 26 15.71 17.17 7.83
C THR A 26 16.91 16.25 7.99
N PHE A 27 16.71 14.96 7.69
CA PHE A 27 17.77 13.95 7.59
C PHE A 27 17.78 13.34 6.18
N PRO A 28 18.47 13.97 5.21
CA PRO A 28 18.49 13.46 3.84
C PRO A 28 19.17 12.10 3.73
N PRO A 29 18.84 11.29 2.69
CA PRO A 29 19.59 10.08 2.36
C PRO A 29 21.10 10.31 2.28
N GLY A 30 21.90 9.38 2.80
CA GLY A 30 23.35 9.47 2.86
C GLY A 30 23.90 10.27 4.05
N THR A 31 23.05 10.90 4.87
CA THR A 31 23.48 11.60 6.09
C THR A 31 23.37 10.71 7.33
N THR A 32 23.99 11.12 8.42
CA THR A 32 23.91 10.39 9.68
C THR A 32 23.03 11.10 10.69
N LEU A 33 22.29 10.33 11.46
CA LEU A 33 21.51 10.81 12.59
C LEU A 33 22.44 11.28 13.73
N PRO A 34 22.00 12.22 14.58
CA PRO A 34 22.68 12.57 15.81
C PRO A 34 22.91 11.34 16.70
N GLY A 35 23.95 11.38 17.55
CA GLY A 35 24.23 10.29 18.50
C GLY A 35 23.01 9.97 19.37
N GLU A 36 22.80 8.69 19.69
CA GLU A 36 21.59 8.18 20.40
C GLU A 36 21.23 8.97 21.67
N ARG A 37 22.24 9.46 22.43
CA ARG A 37 21.99 10.25 23.64
C ARG A 37 21.29 11.55 23.33
N THR A 38 21.79 12.27 22.32
CA THR A 38 21.26 13.54 21.88
C THR A 38 19.88 13.35 21.26
N LEU A 39 19.74 12.37 20.37
CA LEU A 39 18.50 12.09 19.67
C LEU A 39 17.38 11.64 20.62
N ALA A 40 17.67 10.79 21.63
CA ALA A 40 16.71 10.38 22.65
C ALA A 40 16.21 11.57 23.48
N ALA A 41 17.12 12.49 23.84
CA ALA A 41 16.74 13.71 24.55
C ALA A 41 15.86 14.64 23.70
N GLN A 42 16.17 14.81 22.41
CA GLN A 42 15.38 15.62 21.49
C GLN A 42 13.96 15.07 21.28
N LEU A 43 13.82 13.74 21.21
CA LEU A 43 12.55 13.06 21.03
C LEU A 43 11.77 12.86 22.34
N GLY A 44 12.34 13.21 23.49
CA GLY A 44 11.70 12.99 24.81
C GLY A 44 11.46 11.53 25.16
N VAL A 45 12.31 10.61 24.67
CA VAL A 45 12.20 9.17 24.90
C VAL A 45 13.46 8.62 25.60
N THR A 46 13.34 7.40 26.16
CA THR A 46 14.53 6.72 26.72
C THR A 46 15.43 6.17 25.60
N ARG A 47 16.73 5.98 25.89
CA ARG A 47 17.65 5.38 24.91
C ARG A 47 17.25 3.97 24.46
N PRO A 48 16.78 3.06 25.35
CA PRO A 48 16.23 1.78 24.90
C PRO A 48 15.07 1.92 23.94
N THR A 49 14.11 2.81 24.22
CA THR A 49 12.96 3.09 23.36
C THR A 49 13.40 3.61 21.98
N LEU A 50 14.38 4.52 21.95
CA LEU A 50 14.96 5.00 20.69
C LEU A 50 15.61 3.86 19.90
N ARG A 51 16.39 3.00 20.55
CA ARG A 51 17.04 1.86 19.89
C ARG A 51 16.04 0.92 19.23
N GLU A 52 14.93 0.64 19.91
CA GLU A 52 13.85 -0.17 19.32
C GLU A 52 13.26 0.50 18.06
N ALA A 53 13.04 1.81 18.08
CA ALA A 53 12.57 2.56 16.92
C ALA A 53 13.59 2.52 15.76
N LEU A 54 14.88 2.79 16.05
CA LEU A 54 15.95 2.71 15.06
C LEU A 54 16.09 1.32 14.44
N GLN A 55 16.00 0.26 15.24
CA GLN A 55 16.07 -1.13 14.75
C GLN A 55 14.89 -1.48 13.83
N ARG A 56 13.69 -0.94 14.09
CA ARG A 56 12.54 -1.13 13.20
C ARG A 56 12.73 -0.41 11.87
N LEU A 57 13.11 0.86 11.93
CA LEU A 57 13.40 1.64 10.72
C LEU A 57 14.55 1.01 9.90
N ALA A 58 15.56 0.44 10.58
CA ALA A 58 16.64 -0.27 9.90
C ALA A 58 16.15 -1.56 9.22
N ARG A 59 15.33 -2.37 9.92
CA ARG A 59 14.75 -3.59 9.34
C ARG A 59 13.86 -3.29 8.12
N ASP A 60 13.18 -2.15 8.13
CA ASP A 60 12.30 -1.74 7.04
C ASP A 60 13.07 -1.04 5.89
N GLY A 61 14.41 -0.81 6.05
CA GLY A 61 15.29 -0.27 4.99
C GLY A 61 15.50 1.23 5.03
N TRP A 62 14.94 1.95 6.03
CA TRP A 62 15.11 3.40 6.16
C TRP A 62 16.49 3.81 6.67
N LEU A 63 17.09 2.99 7.49
CA LEU A 63 18.33 3.29 8.21
C LEU A 63 19.30 2.11 8.14
N THR A 64 20.59 2.42 8.23
CA THR A 64 21.63 1.44 8.54
C THR A 64 22.22 1.73 9.91
N VAL A 65 22.02 0.77 10.84
CA VAL A 65 22.56 0.83 12.22
C VAL A 65 23.77 -0.10 12.31
N ALA A 66 24.95 0.46 12.58
CA ALA A 66 26.19 -0.30 12.77
C ALA A 66 26.79 -0.04 14.16
N HIS A 67 27.38 -1.09 14.77
CA HIS A 67 27.98 -0.98 16.08
C HIS A 67 29.13 0.03 16.07
N GLY A 68 29.14 0.95 17.05
CA GLY A 68 30.20 1.98 17.21
C GLY A 68 30.21 3.08 16.14
N LYS A 69 29.22 3.11 15.26
CA LYS A 69 29.06 4.18 14.25
C LYS A 69 27.76 4.95 14.45
N LEU A 70 27.68 6.15 13.86
CA LEU A 70 26.43 6.87 13.78
C LEU A 70 25.47 6.13 12.80
N THR A 71 24.17 6.20 13.09
CA THR A 71 23.13 5.62 12.24
C THR A 71 23.04 6.39 10.93
N LEU A 72 23.14 5.71 9.81
CA LEU A 72 23.06 6.27 8.46
C LEU A 72 21.62 6.25 7.96
N VAL A 73 21.18 7.31 7.29
CA VAL A 73 19.91 7.37 6.56
C VAL A 73 20.12 6.78 5.17
N ASN A 74 19.40 5.73 4.83
CA ASN A 74 19.51 5.04 3.55
C ASN A 74 18.80 5.81 2.43
N ASN A 75 19.15 5.54 1.18
CA ASN A 75 18.27 5.87 0.06
C ASN A 75 17.14 4.83 0.00
N PHE A 76 16.05 5.11 0.70
CA PHE A 76 14.93 4.18 0.84
C PHE A 76 14.22 3.88 -0.49
N TRP A 77 14.38 4.70 -1.53
CA TRP A 77 13.89 4.40 -2.86
C TRP A 77 14.69 3.31 -3.58
N GLU A 78 15.96 3.15 -3.23
CA GLU A 78 16.86 2.15 -3.83
C GLU A 78 17.05 0.93 -2.92
N GLU A 79 17.10 1.13 -1.62
CA GLU A 79 17.46 0.11 -0.63
C GLU A 79 16.26 -0.42 0.14
N GLY A 80 15.11 0.27 0.10
CA GLY A 80 13.91 -0.08 0.84
C GLY A 80 13.17 -1.28 0.25
N GLY A 81 12.53 -2.06 1.11
CA GLY A 81 11.63 -3.15 0.71
C GLY A 81 10.16 -2.70 0.67
N LEU A 82 9.25 -3.66 0.44
CA LEU A 82 7.80 -3.41 0.40
C LEU A 82 7.24 -2.76 1.70
N ASN A 83 7.92 -2.92 2.83
CA ASN A 83 7.54 -2.28 4.09
C ASN A 83 7.62 -0.75 4.04
N VAL A 84 8.49 -0.20 3.19
CA VAL A 84 8.62 1.25 2.96
C VAL A 84 7.33 1.81 2.38
N LEU A 85 6.68 1.11 1.45
CA LEU A 85 5.43 1.54 0.82
C LEU A 85 4.33 1.80 1.85
N GLY A 86 4.17 0.91 2.83
CA GLY A 86 3.17 1.06 3.88
C GLY A 86 3.40 2.32 4.73
N LYS A 87 4.66 2.64 5.00
CA LYS A 87 5.03 3.84 5.76
C LYS A 87 4.91 5.14 4.97
N LEU A 88 5.27 5.12 3.70
CA LEU A 88 5.11 6.28 2.82
C LEU A 88 3.66 6.76 2.77
N VAL A 89 2.70 5.85 2.69
CA VAL A 89 1.28 6.21 2.60
C VAL A 89 0.70 6.77 3.92
N GLU A 90 1.30 6.44 5.07
CA GLU A 90 0.99 7.11 6.34
C GLU A 90 1.40 8.61 6.32
N HIS A 91 2.21 9.03 5.32
CA HIS A 91 2.72 10.39 5.14
C HIS A 91 2.40 10.95 3.74
N PRO A 92 1.11 11.13 3.38
CA PRO A 92 0.69 11.45 2.01
C PRO A 92 1.25 12.77 1.47
N ALA A 93 1.59 13.72 2.35
CA ALA A 93 2.21 14.98 1.96
C ALA A 93 3.64 14.85 1.38
N HIS A 94 4.27 13.69 1.57
CA HIS A 94 5.64 13.42 1.10
C HIS A 94 5.70 12.42 -0.05
N LEU A 95 4.54 12.01 -0.58
CA LEU A 95 4.49 11.13 -1.73
C LEU A 95 4.79 11.91 -3.02
N PRO A 96 5.56 11.33 -3.96
CA PRO A 96 5.63 11.88 -5.30
C PRO A 96 4.22 11.98 -5.93
N PRO A 97 3.95 13.01 -6.73
CA PRO A 97 2.62 13.23 -7.33
C PRO A 97 2.11 12.02 -8.12
N ASP A 98 3.00 11.31 -8.79
CA ASP A 98 2.70 10.14 -9.64
C ASP A 98 2.76 8.79 -8.89
N PHE A 99 3.05 8.79 -7.59
CA PHE A 99 3.25 7.57 -6.79
C PHE A 99 2.09 6.57 -6.90
N ILE A 100 0.86 7.05 -6.81
CA ILE A 100 -0.32 6.16 -6.92
C ILE A 100 -0.49 5.63 -8.34
N ALA A 101 -0.22 6.46 -9.36
CA ALA A 101 -0.26 6.02 -10.75
C ALA A 101 0.75 4.89 -11.00
N GLN A 102 1.98 5.03 -10.50
CA GLN A 102 3.02 4.01 -10.58
C GLN A 102 2.64 2.70 -9.86
N LEU A 103 1.98 2.79 -8.70
CA LEU A 103 1.43 1.60 -8.01
C LEU A 103 0.36 0.89 -8.86
N LEU A 104 -0.53 1.65 -9.49
CA LEU A 104 -1.55 1.09 -10.39
C LEU A 104 -0.93 0.46 -11.63
N GLU A 105 0.19 0.99 -12.14
CA GLU A 105 0.95 0.38 -13.23
C GLU A 105 1.53 -0.98 -12.83
N VAL A 106 2.12 -1.11 -11.63
CA VAL A 106 2.57 -2.41 -11.10
C VAL A 106 1.39 -3.38 -11.01
N ARG A 107 0.23 -2.92 -10.52
CA ARG A 107 -0.98 -3.74 -10.45
C ARG A 107 -1.43 -4.20 -11.84
N LEU A 108 -1.35 -3.34 -12.86
CA LEU A 108 -1.65 -3.68 -14.25
C LEU A 108 -0.76 -4.82 -14.78
N GLN A 109 0.51 -4.90 -14.37
CA GLN A 109 1.40 -5.98 -14.78
C GLN A 109 1.08 -7.31 -14.09
N LEU A 110 0.64 -7.29 -12.84
CA LEU A 110 0.45 -8.48 -12.03
C LEU A 110 -0.98 -9.03 -12.06
N ALA A 111 -2.00 -8.16 -12.02
CA ALA A 111 -3.39 -8.55 -11.85
C ALA A 111 -3.93 -9.45 -12.97
N PRO A 112 -3.67 -9.21 -14.24
CA PRO A 112 -4.14 -10.09 -15.30
C PRO A 112 -3.63 -11.52 -15.15
N ALA A 113 -2.33 -11.68 -14.84
CA ALA A 113 -1.70 -12.99 -14.73
C ALA A 113 -2.26 -13.82 -13.57
N TYR A 114 -2.38 -13.23 -12.36
CA TYR A 114 -2.93 -13.99 -11.23
C TYR A 114 -4.45 -14.21 -11.36
N THR A 115 -5.20 -13.31 -12.02
CA THR A 115 -6.63 -13.49 -12.29
C THR A 115 -6.85 -14.66 -13.24
N ARG A 116 -6.12 -14.73 -14.34
CA ARG A 116 -6.12 -15.86 -15.27
C ARG A 116 -5.86 -17.18 -14.54
N ALA A 117 -4.77 -17.22 -13.76
CA ALA A 117 -4.37 -18.43 -13.04
C ALA A 117 -5.41 -18.86 -11.98
N ALA A 118 -6.05 -17.90 -11.30
CA ALA A 118 -7.09 -18.17 -10.31
C ALA A 118 -8.36 -18.74 -10.96
N VAL A 119 -8.81 -18.17 -12.07
CA VAL A 119 -9.99 -18.69 -12.80
C VAL A 119 -9.72 -20.09 -13.32
N ALA A 120 -8.54 -20.35 -13.88
CA ALA A 120 -8.17 -21.68 -14.34
C ALA A 120 -8.16 -22.75 -13.23
N ARG A 121 -7.94 -22.37 -11.95
CA ARG A 121 -7.77 -23.29 -10.82
C ARG A 121 -8.96 -23.38 -9.89
N ALA A 122 -9.71 -22.30 -9.72
CA ALA A 122 -10.69 -22.15 -8.64
C ALA A 122 -11.98 -21.42 -9.09
N ALA A 123 -12.37 -21.54 -10.35
CA ALA A 123 -13.54 -20.89 -10.92
C ALA A 123 -14.82 -21.01 -10.06
N PRO A 124 -15.21 -22.18 -9.51
CA PRO A 124 -16.42 -22.30 -8.70
C PRO A 124 -16.41 -21.42 -7.45
N GLU A 125 -15.27 -21.33 -6.77
CA GLU A 125 -15.11 -20.49 -5.58
C GLU A 125 -15.20 -18.99 -5.92
N LEU A 126 -14.60 -18.59 -7.03
CA LEU A 126 -14.67 -17.21 -7.50
C LEU A 126 -16.11 -16.81 -7.88
N VAL A 127 -16.89 -17.72 -8.49
CA VAL A 127 -18.31 -17.48 -8.79
C VAL A 127 -19.13 -17.21 -7.54
N VAL A 128 -18.89 -17.98 -6.46
CA VAL A 128 -19.57 -17.80 -5.16
C VAL A 128 -19.17 -16.48 -4.53
N PHE A 129 -17.87 -16.19 -4.49
CA PHE A 129 -17.36 -14.93 -3.90
C PHE A 129 -17.91 -13.70 -4.65
N LEU A 130 -17.80 -13.69 -5.99
CA LEU A 130 -18.24 -12.55 -6.81
C LEU A 130 -19.76 -12.32 -6.76
N ALA A 131 -20.56 -13.32 -6.38
CA ALA A 131 -21.99 -13.13 -6.17
C ALA A 131 -22.31 -12.14 -5.03
N THR A 132 -21.42 -12.01 -4.05
CA THR A 132 -21.61 -11.10 -2.91
C THR A 132 -21.38 -9.63 -3.27
N ALA A 133 -20.81 -9.32 -4.45
CA ALA A 133 -20.64 -7.95 -4.94
C ALA A 133 -21.98 -7.21 -5.16
N GLU A 134 -23.07 -7.94 -5.41
CA GLU A 134 -24.40 -7.36 -5.62
C GLU A 134 -24.96 -6.62 -4.36
N LEU A 135 -24.30 -6.76 -3.21
CA LEU A 135 -24.69 -6.13 -1.94
C LEU A 135 -23.89 -4.86 -1.60
N LEU A 136 -22.96 -4.45 -2.45
CA LEU A 136 -22.10 -3.31 -2.18
C LEU A 136 -22.82 -2.00 -2.44
N THR A 137 -22.75 -1.07 -1.47
CA THR A 137 -23.38 0.25 -1.57
C THR A 137 -22.38 1.37 -1.26
N GLU A 138 -21.58 1.21 -0.20
CA GLU A 138 -20.71 2.24 0.32
C GLU A 138 -19.26 2.12 -0.17
N PRO A 139 -18.53 3.24 -0.39
CA PRO A 139 -17.15 3.22 -0.83
C PRO A 139 -16.22 2.32 0.00
N ALA A 140 -16.44 2.28 1.32
CA ALA A 140 -15.66 1.43 2.22
C ALA A 140 -15.93 -0.07 2.02
N GLU A 141 -17.14 -0.44 1.59
CA GLU A 141 -17.50 -1.81 1.26
C GLU A 141 -16.82 -2.25 -0.03
N TYR A 142 -16.84 -1.39 -1.07
CA TYR A 142 -16.10 -1.61 -2.31
C TYR A 142 -14.60 -1.76 -2.05
N ALA A 143 -13.99 -0.91 -1.23
CA ALA A 143 -12.58 -1.00 -0.91
C ALA A 143 -12.20 -2.33 -0.24
N ARG A 144 -13.02 -2.79 0.72
CA ARG A 144 -12.81 -4.08 1.39
C ARG A 144 -13.03 -5.26 0.45
N PHE A 145 -14.10 -5.20 -0.35
CA PHE A 145 -14.42 -6.26 -1.32
C PHE A 145 -13.33 -6.39 -2.37
N ASP A 146 -12.87 -5.29 -2.95
CA ASP A 146 -11.83 -5.27 -3.98
C ASP A 146 -10.51 -5.82 -3.43
N TRP A 147 -10.15 -5.46 -2.18
CA TRP A 147 -9.02 -6.07 -1.49
C TRP A 147 -9.19 -7.59 -1.33
N GLN A 148 -10.35 -8.03 -0.84
CA GLN A 148 -10.63 -9.45 -0.62
C GLN A 148 -10.65 -10.23 -1.93
N LEU A 149 -11.20 -9.67 -3.00
CA LEU A 149 -11.19 -10.26 -4.34
C LEU A 149 -9.75 -10.45 -4.83
N HIS A 150 -8.92 -9.40 -4.82
CA HIS A 150 -7.54 -9.52 -5.28
C HIS A 150 -6.71 -10.44 -4.39
N HIS A 151 -6.95 -10.46 -3.10
CA HIS A 151 -6.31 -11.41 -2.20
C HIS A 151 -6.71 -12.85 -2.53
N LEU A 152 -7.99 -13.12 -2.73
CA LEU A 152 -8.48 -14.44 -3.15
C LEU A 152 -7.86 -14.85 -4.49
N LEU A 153 -7.86 -13.98 -5.49
CA LEU A 153 -7.25 -14.22 -6.79
C LEU A 153 -5.75 -14.58 -6.67
N THR A 154 -4.99 -13.85 -5.85
CA THR A 154 -3.57 -14.17 -5.66
C THR A 154 -3.36 -15.52 -4.97
N VAL A 155 -4.14 -15.83 -3.94
CA VAL A 155 -4.08 -17.13 -3.23
C VAL A 155 -4.43 -18.28 -4.18
N ARG A 156 -5.49 -18.13 -4.98
CA ARG A 156 -5.96 -19.16 -5.91
C ARG A 156 -5.16 -19.22 -7.22
N SER A 157 -4.28 -18.26 -7.48
CA SER A 157 -3.35 -18.32 -8.62
C SER A 157 -2.38 -19.51 -8.57
N GLY A 158 -2.13 -20.03 -7.36
CA GLY A 158 -1.17 -21.09 -7.11
C GLY A 158 0.30 -20.61 -7.04
N ASN A 159 0.54 -19.30 -7.20
CA ASN A 159 1.86 -18.70 -6.98
C ASN A 159 1.83 -17.81 -5.72
N PRO A 160 2.43 -18.27 -4.61
CA PRO A 160 2.37 -17.54 -3.33
C PRO A 160 3.09 -16.19 -3.38
N ILE A 161 3.96 -15.96 -4.36
CA ILE A 161 4.68 -14.68 -4.49
C ILE A 161 3.71 -13.54 -4.81
N TYR A 162 2.66 -13.78 -5.61
CA TYR A 162 1.62 -12.77 -5.82
C TYR A 162 0.94 -12.34 -4.52
N THR A 163 0.63 -13.30 -3.65
CA THR A 163 0.00 -13.02 -2.35
C THR A 163 0.95 -12.22 -1.44
N LEU A 164 2.24 -12.59 -1.39
CA LEU A 164 3.24 -11.86 -0.59
C LEU A 164 3.43 -10.42 -1.07
N ILE A 165 3.48 -10.19 -2.38
CA ILE A 165 3.55 -8.86 -2.96
C ILE A 165 2.28 -8.06 -2.60
N LEU A 166 1.09 -8.64 -2.81
CA LEU A 166 -0.17 -7.97 -2.49
C LEU A 166 -0.25 -7.60 -1.01
N ASN A 167 0.15 -8.50 -0.10
CA ASN A 167 0.16 -8.23 1.34
C ASN A 167 1.08 -7.07 1.73
N GLY A 168 2.15 -6.80 0.96
CA GLY A 168 2.99 -5.62 1.14
C GLY A 168 2.25 -4.30 0.95
N PHE A 169 1.15 -4.31 0.18
CA PHE A 169 0.30 -3.15 -0.05
C PHE A 169 -0.86 -3.01 0.95
N ARG A 170 -1.05 -3.97 1.86
CA ARG A 170 -2.23 -4.01 2.73
C ARG A 170 -2.40 -2.75 3.60
N GLY A 171 -1.30 -2.21 4.10
CA GLY A 171 -1.32 -1.10 5.05
C GLY A 171 -1.97 0.19 4.52
N PHE A 172 -2.00 0.37 3.21
CA PHE A 172 -2.54 1.58 2.58
C PHE A 172 -3.66 1.33 1.55
N TYR A 173 -3.83 0.07 1.15
CA TYR A 173 -4.78 -0.28 0.10
C TYR A 173 -6.19 0.24 0.37
N GLU A 174 -6.71 0.00 1.57
CA GLU A 174 -8.07 0.40 1.92
C GLU A 174 -8.26 1.92 1.91
N GLU A 175 -7.25 2.71 2.29
CA GLU A 175 -7.33 4.16 2.29
C GLU A 175 -7.38 4.71 0.86
N ILE A 176 -6.47 4.24 -0.01
CA ILE A 176 -6.46 4.64 -1.42
C ILE A 176 -7.71 4.16 -2.14
N ALA A 177 -8.13 2.92 -1.89
CA ALA A 177 -9.32 2.35 -2.49
C ALA A 177 -10.59 3.12 -2.07
N ARG A 178 -10.71 3.53 -0.81
CA ARG A 178 -11.85 4.39 -0.37
C ARG A 178 -11.90 5.71 -1.13
N ARG A 179 -10.76 6.36 -1.36
CA ARG A 179 -10.69 7.59 -2.17
C ARG A 179 -11.07 7.32 -3.62
N TYR A 180 -10.62 6.21 -4.19
CA TYR A 180 -10.99 5.80 -5.54
C TYR A 180 -12.49 5.54 -5.66
N PHE A 181 -13.07 4.74 -4.77
CA PHE A 181 -14.49 4.38 -4.75
C PHE A 181 -15.43 5.49 -4.24
N ALA A 182 -14.93 6.61 -3.76
CA ALA A 182 -15.76 7.79 -3.50
C ALA A 182 -16.46 8.26 -4.78
N ALA A 183 -15.82 8.11 -5.96
CA ALA A 183 -16.40 8.43 -7.24
C ALA A 183 -17.44 7.36 -7.68
N PRO A 184 -18.69 7.76 -8.02
CA PRO A 184 -19.71 6.83 -8.49
C PRO A 184 -19.31 6.09 -9.77
N GLU A 185 -18.51 6.71 -10.62
CA GLU A 185 -18.01 6.10 -11.84
C GLU A 185 -17.06 4.93 -11.57
N ALA A 186 -16.16 5.07 -10.56
CA ALA A 186 -15.27 3.99 -10.15
C ALA A 186 -16.05 2.77 -9.65
N ARG A 187 -17.14 2.99 -8.90
CA ARG A 187 -18.02 1.91 -8.45
C ARG A 187 -18.70 1.21 -9.64
N ARG A 188 -19.30 1.98 -10.56
CA ARG A 188 -19.93 1.39 -11.79
C ARG A 188 -18.94 0.58 -12.62
N LEU A 189 -17.70 1.07 -12.77
CA LEU A 189 -16.66 0.34 -13.48
C LEU A 189 -16.33 -0.98 -12.80
N SER A 190 -16.27 -0.99 -11.49
CA SER A 190 -15.97 -2.19 -10.71
C SER A 190 -17.15 -3.16 -10.65
N ASP A 191 -18.40 -2.68 -10.58
CA ASP A 191 -19.60 -3.52 -10.68
C ASP A 191 -19.62 -4.30 -11.99
N GLN A 192 -19.34 -3.58 -13.10
CA GLN A 192 -19.26 -4.23 -14.41
C GLN A 192 -18.14 -5.27 -14.45
N PHE A 193 -16.95 -4.92 -13.92
CA PHE A 193 -15.83 -5.86 -13.84
C PHE A 193 -16.15 -7.10 -13.00
N TYR A 194 -16.81 -6.95 -11.85
CA TYR A 194 -17.16 -8.07 -10.99
C TYR A 194 -18.20 -8.99 -11.66
N ALA A 195 -19.19 -8.42 -12.35
CA ALA A 195 -20.19 -9.18 -13.10
C ALA A 195 -19.55 -9.95 -14.26
N ASP A 196 -18.72 -9.28 -15.07
CA ASP A 196 -18.04 -9.89 -16.21
C ASP A 196 -17.05 -10.97 -15.78
N LEU A 197 -16.27 -10.73 -14.72
CA LEU A 197 -15.35 -11.72 -14.14
C LEU A 197 -16.10 -12.94 -13.61
N ARG A 198 -17.27 -12.73 -12.98
CA ARG A 198 -18.14 -13.84 -12.55
C ARG A 198 -18.63 -14.66 -13.74
N ALA A 199 -19.01 -14.01 -14.86
CA ALA A 199 -19.40 -14.69 -16.08
C ALA A 199 -18.25 -15.50 -16.69
N ALA A 200 -17.05 -14.91 -16.79
CA ALA A 200 -15.84 -15.60 -17.26
C ALA A 200 -15.49 -16.80 -16.36
N ALA A 201 -15.59 -16.65 -15.03
CA ALA A 201 -15.37 -17.74 -14.08
C ALA A 201 -16.41 -18.87 -14.25
N ARG A 202 -17.70 -18.55 -14.46
CA ARG A 202 -18.73 -19.55 -14.75
C ARG A 202 -18.45 -20.35 -16.02
N ALA A 203 -17.89 -19.71 -17.03
CA ALA A 203 -17.48 -20.33 -18.28
C ALA A 203 -16.11 -21.03 -18.17
N ALA A 204 -15.42 -20.93 -17.03
CA ALA A 204 -14.02 -21.33 -16.85
C ALA A 204 -13.07 -20.74 -17.91
N ASP A 205 -13.41 -19.55 -18.43
CA ASP A 205 -12.65 -18.83 -19.45
C ASP A 205 -11.55 -17.95 -18.79
N ALA A 206 -10.38 -18.55 -18.65
CA ALA A 206 -9.24 -17.89 -18.00
C ALA A 206 -8.65 -16.76 -18.89
N ASP A 207 -8.74 -16.86 -20.21
CA ASP A 207 -8.21 -15.86 -21.13
C ASP A 207 -9.11 -14.61 -21.15
N ALA A 208 -10.43 -14.80 -21.15
CA ALA A 208 -11.37 -13.69 -20.96
C ALA A 208 -11.17 -12.99 -19.61
N ALA A 209 -10.96 -13.75 -18.54
CA ALA A 209 -10.69 -13.19 -17.20
C ALA A 209 -9.40 -12.34 -17.17
N GLU A 210 -8.34 -12.77 -17.86
CA GLU A 210 -7.11 -11.98 -18.03
C GLU A 210 -7.37 -10.68 -18.76
N ALA A 211 -8.10 -10.75 -19.89
CA ALA A 211 -8.41 -9.59 -20.71
C ALA A 211 -9.25 -8.55 -19.93
N LEU A 212 -10.26 -9.01 -19.18
CA LEU A 212 -11.10 -8.18 -18.31
C LEU A 212 -10.27 -7.48 -17.21
N ALA A 213 -9.41 -8.24 -16.51
CA ALA A 213 -8.53 -7.67 -15.49
C ALA A 213 -7.59 -6.60 -16.09
N ARG A 214 -7.02 -6.87 -17.25
CA ARG A 214 -6.16 -5.91 -17.97
C ARG A 214 -6.92 -4.63 -18.35
N ALA A 215 -8.13 -4.77 -18.86
CA ALA A 215 -8.96 -3.64 -19.29
C ALA A 215 -9.35 -2.76 -18.10
N VAL A 216 -9.83 -3.34 -16.99
CA VAL A 216 -10.23 -2.57 -15.81
C VAL A 216 -9.03 -1.89 -15.14
N MET A 217 -7.86 -2.54 -15.07
CA MET A 217 -6.65 -1.92 -14.49
C MET A 217 -6.20 -0.70 -15.31
N ARG A 218 -6.20 -0.78 -16.64
CA ARG A 218 -5.91 0.38 -17.51
C ARG A 218 -6.89 1.53 -17.27
N ARG A 219 -8.17 1.22 -17.18
CA ARG A 219 -9.21 2.20 -16.93
C ARG A 219 -9.11 2.84 -15.55
N SER A 220 -8.71 2.09 -14.55
CA SER A 220 -8.44 2.60 -13.19
C SER A 220 -7.30 3.63 -13.18
N ILE A 221 -6.22 3.40 -13.95
CA ILE A 221 -5.12 4.34 -14.10
C ILE A 221 -5.63 5.66 -14.72
N SER A 222 -6.33 5.59 -15.86
CA SER A 222 -6.83 6.79 -16.52
C SER A 222 -7.84 7.58 -15.66
N THR A 223 -8.71 6.88 -14.93
CA THR A 223 -9.67 7.51 -14.01
C THR A 223 -8.96 8.20 -12.84
N TRP A 224 -7.90 7.61 -12.31
CA TRP A 224 -7.11 8.21 -11.24
C TRP A 224 -6.37 9.46 -11.75
N SER A 225 -5.66 9.37 -12.86
CA SER A 225 -4.87 10.47 -13.42
C SER A 225 -5.74 11.69 -13.82
N ALA A 226 -6.94 11.48 -14.35
CA ALA A 226 -7.86 12.57 -14.66
C ALA A 226 -8.27 13.35 -13.38
N ARG A 227 -8.51 12.66 -12.29
CA ARG A 227 -8.93 13.28 -11.02
C ARG A 227 -7.81 14.06 -10.31
N THR A 228 -6.56 13.62 -10.44
CA THR A 228 -5.42 14.35 -9.88
C THR A 228 -5.12 15.63 -10.64
N ALA A 229 -5.33 15.64 -11.97
CA ALA A 229 -5.21 16.84 -12.78
C ALA A 229 -6.26 17.92 -12.42
N ASP A 230 -7.51 17.51 -12.18
CA ASP A 230 -8.60 18.45 -11.80
C ASP A 230 -8.37 19.08 -10.40
N THR A 231 -7.62 18.41 -9.50
CA THR A 231 -7.36 18.89 -8.14
C THR A 231 -6.17 19.88 -8.08
N GLU A 232 -5.30 19.88 -9.07
CA GLU A 232 -4.15 20.80 -9.17
C GLU A 232 -4.53 22.14 -9.85
N GLU A 233 -5.71 22.22 -10.48
CA GLU A 233 -6.21 23.45 -11.13
C GLU A 233 -7.17 24.27 -10.23
N GLU A 234 -7.58 23.78 -9.07
CA GLU A 234 -8.39 24.52 -8.07
C GLU A 234 -7.50 25.13 -6.97
#